data_f5ab450b5da6f79981ec7ce34681c2e3
#
_entry.id   f5ab450b5da6f79981ec7ce34681c2e3
#
_cell.length_a   1.000
_cell.length_b   1.000
_cell.length_c   1.000
_cell.angle_alpha   90.00
_cell.angle_beta   90.00
_cell.angle_gamma   90.00
#
_symmetry.space_group_name_H-M   'P 1'
#
loop_
_entity.id
_entity.type
_entity.pdbx_description
1 polymer ?
#
loop_
_entity_poly.entity_id
_entity_poly.type
_entity_poly.pdbx_seq_one_letter_code
_entity_poly.pdbx_strand_id
1 'polypeptide(L)'
;KMENLFEGNNWDTTRETLLDGLDGNKRDVMSTVLENTKQALTESASAGASQAGNIATLNKVILPIIRRVMPTVIANEIIGVQPMTGPVGQIHSLRVRYAETVGSTTAGSEALSPFDIASAYSGDGTNAPAGTASMEGDAGNKMSIQVLKQTVEAKTRKLSARWTFEAAQDANSMHGLDVEAEIMAALAMEITAEIDQEVLGSLASLATGTASFDMNGSFTGTPTFVGDRHAVLATMMNREANLIAQRTRRGAANWAVVSPAALTVLQSATTSAFARTTEGTFEAPTNTKFVGTLNGTMRIYV
;
A
#
# COMPACT_ATOMS: atom_id res chain seq x y z
N LYS A 1 3.51 36.80 -19.78
CA LYS A 1 2.08 36.40 -19.80
C LYS A 1 2.01 35.08 -19.06
N MET A 2 1.58 35.14 -17.79
CA MET A 2 1.27 33.92 -17.04
C MET A 2 -0.10 33.45 -17.54
N GLU A 3 -0.12 32.43 -18.36
CA GLU A 3 -1.35 31.75 -18.71
C GLU A 3 -1.87 30.97 -17.51
N ASN A 4 -3.13 31.15 -17.21
CA ASN A 4 -3.82 30.42 -16.16
C ASN A 4 -3.78 28.92 -16.49
N LEU A 5 -3.19 28.12 -15.61
CA LEU A 5 -3.09 26.67 -15.75
C LEU A 5 -4.45 25.96 -15.84
N PHE A 6 -5.53 26.67 -15.55
CA PHE A 6 -6.90 26.15 -15.52
C PHE A 6 -7.83 26.70 -16.59
N GLU A 7 -7.34 27.57 -17.48
CA GLU A 7 -8.15 28.01 -18.64
C GLU A 7 -8.29 26.85 -19.64
N GLY A 8 -9.53 26.59 -20.05
CA GLY A 8 -10.04 25.42 -20.77
C GLY A 8 -9.09 24.62 -21.70
N ASN A 9 -8.46 25.26 -22.67
CA ASN A 9 -7.57 24.57 -23.61
C ASN A 9 -6.18 24.24 -23.04
N ASN A 10 -5.75 24.85 -21.93
CA ASN A 10 -4.43 24.65 -21.34
C ASN A 10 -4.40 23.55 -20.27
N TRP A 11 -5.55 23.20 -19.70
CA TRP A 11 -5.59 22.17 -18.68
C TRP A 11 -5.26 20.79 -19.25
N ASP A 12 -5.80 20.43 -20.39
CA ASP A 12 -5.56 19.12 -20.99
C ASP A 12 -4.10 18.93 -21.39
N THR A 13 -3.47 19.95 -21.95
CA THR A 13 -2.03 19.94 -22.26
C THR A 13 -1.18 19.89 -20.98
N THR A 14 -1.55 20.61 -19.95
CA THR A 14 -0.84 20.57 -18.65
C THR A 14 -0.98 19.18 -18.00
N ARG A 15 -2.18 18.62 -18.03
CA ARG A 15 -2.43 17.27 -17.49
C ARG A 15 -1.63 16.22 -18.25
N GLU A 16 -1.63 16.23 -19.56
CA GLU A 16 -0.85 15.31 -20.39
C GLU A 16 0.66 15.42 -20.10
N THR A 17 1.18 16.63 -19.98
CA THR A 17 2.59 16.86 -19.64
C THR A 17 2.94 16.33 -18.24
N LEU A 18 2.04 16.47 -17.28
CA LEU A 18 2.23 15.95 -15.93
C LEU A 18 2.07 14.43 -15.84
N LEU A 19 1.37 13.81 -16.79
CA LEU A 19 1.22 12.36 -16.89
C LEU A 19 2.31 11.68 -17.72
N ASP A 20 3.16 12.44 -18.38
CA ASP A 20 4.25 11.91 -19.19
C ASP A 20 5.23 11.08 -18.34
N GLY A 21 5.63 9.94 -18.88
CA GLY A 21 6.50 8.99 -18.18
C GLY A 21 5.82 8.14 -17.10
N LEU A 22 4.49 8.14 -17.02
CA LEU A 22 3.71 7.25 -16.15
C LEU A 22 2.89 6.27 -16.98
N ASP A 23 2.90 5.00 -16.61
CA ASP A 23 2.18 3.94 -17.31
C ASP A 23 1.17 3.22 -16.41
N GLY A 24 0.15 2.63 -17.04
CA GLY A 24 -0.84 1.77 -16.41
C GLY A 24 -1.57 2.42 -15.25
N ASN A 25 -1.76 1.68 -14.16
CA ASN A 25 -2.52 2.12 -13.00
C ASN A 25 -1.99 3.41 -12.34
N LYS A 26 -0.68 3.64 -12.39
CA LYS A 26 -0.08 4.88 -11.86
C LYS A 26 -0.53 6.12 -12.62
N ARG A 27 -0.67 6.00 -13.94
CA ARG A 27 -1.19 7.08 -14.80
C ARG A 27 -2.65 7.38 -14.49
N ASP A 28 -3.48 6.34 -14.33
CA ASP A 28 -4.91 6.48 -14.04
C ASP A 28 -5.16 7.11 -12.67
N VAL A 29 -4.46 6.63 -11.64
CA VAL A 29 -4.51 7.21 -10.30
C VAL A 29 -4.10 8.68 -10.31
N MET A 30 -2.96 8.99 -10.95
CA MET A 30 -2.47 10.36 -11.03
C MET A 30 -3.42 11.28 -11.78
N SER A 31 -4.00 10.83 -12.90
CA SER A 31 -4.98 11.60 -13.67
C SER A 31 -6.18 11.97 -12.81
N THR A 32 -6.71 11.02 -12.03
CA THR A 32 -7.85 11.27 -11.14
C THR A 32 -7.49 12.21 -10.00
N VAL A 33 -6.31 12.05 -9.40
CA VAL A 33 -5.83 12.94 -8.31
C VAL A 33 -5.65 14.37 -8.81
N LEU A 34 -5.07 14.57 -9.98
CA LEU A 34 -4.90 15.89 -10.59
C LEU A 34 -6.25 16.58 -10.87
N GLU A 35 -7.24 15.83 -11.39
CA GLU A 35 -8.57 16.36 -11.66
C GLU A 35 -9.31 16.74 -10.37
N ASN A 36 -9.25 15.89 -9.34
CA ASN A 36 -9.83 16.18 -8.03
C ASN A 36 -9.17 17.41 -7.38
N THR A 37 -7.85 17.54 -7.51
CA THR A 37 -7.13 18.71 -6.99
C THR A 37 -7.54 19.99 -7.71
N LYS A 38 -7.68 19.95 -9.04
CA LYS A 38 -8.20 21.08 -9.82
C LYS A 38 -9.58 21.48 -9.33
N GLN A 39 -10.48 20.53 -9.16
CA GLN A 39 -11.84 20.80 -8.68
C GLN A 39 -11.84 21.42 -7.29
N ALA A 40 -11.07 20.88 -6.34
CA ALA A 40 -10.96 21.43 -4.99
C ALA A 40 -10.40 22.85 -4.97
N LEU A 41 -9.43 23.17 -5.83
CA LEU A 41 -8.86 24.50 -5.95
C LEU A 41 -9.86 25.49 -6.55
N THR A 42 -10.65 25.09 -7.55
CA THR A 42 -11.69 25.94 -8.14
C THR A 42 -12.84 26.19 -7.17
N GLU A 43 -13.27 25.19 -6.41
CA GLU A 43 -14.31 25.33 -5.40
C GLU A 43 -13.87 26.24 -4.25
N SER A 44 -12.64 26.12 -3.76
CA SER A 44 -12.12 27.00 -2.71
C SER A 44 -11.96 28.46 -3.19
N ALA A 45 -11.70 28.67 -4.47
CA ALA A 45 -11.65 30.00 -5.08
C ALA A 45 -13.03 30.67 -5.14
N SER A 46 -14.10 29.89 -5.33
CA SER A 46 -15.47 30.34 -5.38
C SER A 46 -16.01 30.78 -4.01
N ALA A 47 -15.43 30.34 -2.92
CA ALA A 47 -15.89 30.64 -1.55
C ALA A 47 -15.52 32.02 -1.01
N GLY A 48 -15.00 32.94 -1.84
CA GLY A 48 -14.87 34.36 -1.55
C GLY A 48 -13.80 34.77 -0.54
N ALA A 49 -12.93 33.88 -0.10
CA ALA A 49 -11.91 34.13 0.92
C ALA A 49 -10.49 34.33 0.40
N SER A 50 -10.24 34.16 -0.90
CA SER A 50 -8.90 34.18 -1.48
C SER A 50 -8.75 35.28 -2.53
N GLN A 51 -7.70 36.09 -2.39
CA GLN A 51 -7.33 37.03 -3.46
C GLN A 51 -6.80 36.26 -4.66
N ALA A 52 -7.22 36.62 -5.87
CA ALA A 52 -6.87 35.97 -7.12
C ALA A 52 -5.34 35.78 -7.34
N GLY A 53 -4.51 36.66 -6.79
CA GLY A 53 -3.05 36.57 -6.83
C GLY A 53 -2.46 35.41 -6.03
N ASN A 54 -3.09 35.04 -4.93
CA ASN A 54 -2.63 33.92 -4.08
C ASN A 54 -2.99 32.54 -4.67
N ILE A 55 -4.09 32.47 -5.42
CA ILE A 55 -4.55 31.23 -6.06
C ILE A 55 -3.60 30.86 -7.23
N ALA A 56 -3.18 31.83 -8.01
CA ALA A 56 -2.29 31.60 -9.15
C ALA A 56 -0.90 31.07 -8.72
N THR A 57 -0.39 31.51 -7.57
CA THR A 57 0.88 31.02 -7.01
C THR A 57 0.73 29.62 -6.39
N LEU A 58 -0.40 29.34 -5.75
CA LEU A 58 -0.68 28.05 -5.15
C LEU A 58 -0.74 26.91 -6.21
N ASN A 59 -1.37 27.17 -7.33
CA ASN A 59 -1.52 26.22 -8.43
C ASN A 59 -0.19 25.80 -9.06
N LYS A 60 0.78 26.70 -9.13
CA LYS A 60 2.11 26.42 -9.69
C LYS A 60 2.93 25.44 -8.86
N VAL A 61 2.70 25.40 -7.55
CA VAL A 61 3.51 24.61 -6.61
C VAL A 61 2.84 23.28 -6.28
N ILE A 62 1.53 23.25 -6.11
CA ILE A 62 0.81 22.05 -5.66
C ILE A 62 0.83 20.93 -6.70
N LEU A 63 0.54 21.22 -7.96
CA LEU A 63 0.47 20.19 -9.00
C LEU A 63 1.81 19.48 -9.24
N PRO A 64 2.96 20.18 -9.37
CA PRO A 64 4.25 19.52 -9.49
C PRO A 64 4.64 18.69 -8.26
N ILE A 65 4.26 19.11 -7.04
CA ILE A 65 4.49 18.32 -5.82
C ILE A 65 3.69 17.03 -5.85
N ILE A 66 2.40 17.09 -6.17
CA ILE A 66 1.55 15.90 -6.30
C ILE A 66 2.15 14.94 -7.33
N ARG A 67 2.59 15.44 -8.48
CA ARG A 67 3.24 14.63 -9.51
C ARG A 67 4.50 13.93 -9.01
N ARG A 68 5.27 14.54 -8.12
CA ARG A 68 6.47 13.94 -7.54
C ARG A 68 6.17 12.91 -6.47
N VAL A 69 5.19 13.20 -5.60
CA VAL A 69 4.88 12.35 -4.43
C VAL A 69 4.20 11.05 -4.84
N MET A 70 3.14 11.12 -5.64
CA MET A 70 2.28 9.95 -5.89
C MET A 70 3.00 8.75 -6.54
N PRO A 71 3.86 8.91 -7.56
CA PRO A 71 4.55 7.76 -8.15
C PRO A 71 5.62 7.12 -7.26
N THR A 72 6.14 7.86 -6.29
CA THR A 72 7.23 7.40 -5.41
C THR A 72 6.72 6.71 -4.15
N VAL A 73 5.42 6.81 -3.85
CA VAL A 73 4.80 6.14 -2.71
C VAL A 73 4.82 4.63 -2.91
N ILE A 74 5.31 3.89 -1.91
CA ILE A 74 5.39 2.43 -1.95
C ILE A 74 4.03 1.75 -2.08
N ALA A 75 2.96 2.39 -1.62
CA ALA A 75 1.60 1.86 -1.69
C ALA A 75 1.18 1.44 -3.10
N ASN A 76 1.63 2.16 -4.13
CA ASN A 76 1.34 1.82 -5.53
C ASN A 76 1.96 0.50 -5.99
N GLU A 77 3.00 0.03 -5.30
CA GLU A 77 3.72 -1.19 -5.68
C GLU A 77 3.30 -2.40 -4.86
N ILE A 78 2.94 -2.21 -3.59
CA ILE A 78 2.65 -3.29 -2.66
C ILE A 78 1.18 -3.57 -2.46
N ILE A 79 0.31 -2.57 -2.64
CA ILE A 79 -1.14 -2.70 -2.43
C ILE A 79 -1.91 -2.19 -3.65
N GLY A 80 -3.17 -2.64 -3.79
CA GLY A 80 -4.09 -2.10 -4.77
C GLY A 80 -4.53 -0.69 -4.37
N VAL A 81 -4.31 0.28 -5.26
CA VAL A 81 -4.71 1.68 -5.06
C VAL A 81 -5.85 1.99 -6.00
N GLN A 82 -6.93 2.54 -5.45
CA GLN A 82 -8.08 3.00 -6.20
C GLN A 82 -8.37 4.46 -5.84
N PRO A 83 -8.40 5.38 -6.80
CA PRO A 83 -8.72 6.77 -6.54
C PRO A 83 -10.20 6.96 -6.22
N MET A 84 -10.51 7.90 -5.33
CA MET A 84 -11.88 8.33 -5.05
C MET A 84 -12.23 9.55 -5.91
N THR A 85 -13.47 9.61 -6.39
CA THR A 85 -13.98 10.74 -7.18
C THR A 85 -14.57 11.85 -6.33
N GLY A 86 -14.78 11.62 -5.03
CA GLY A 86 -15.37 12.59 -4.10
C GLY A 86 -14.76 12.47 -2.70
N PRO A 87 -15.13 13.38 -1.78
CA PRO A 87 -14.57 13.40 -0.43
C PRO A 87 -15.01 12.21 0.44
N VAL A 88 -16.06 11.51 0.05
CA VAL A 88 -16.57 10.31 0.74
C VAL A 88 -16.74 9.17 -0.26
N GLY A 89 -16.18 8.03 0.06
CA GLY A 89 -16.34 6.79 -0.70
C GLY A 89 -17.03 5.70 0.13
N GLN A 90 -17.61 4.72 -0.54
CA GLN A 90 -18.23 3.56 0.09
C GLN A 90 -17.63 2.29 -0.50
N ILE A 91 -17.21 1.38 0.37
CA ILE A 91 -16.73 0.07 0.00
C ILE A 91 -17.81 -0.93 0.41
N HIS A 92 -18.28 -1.72 -0.55
CA HIS A 92 -19.23 -2.79 -0.30
C HIS A 92 -18.51 -4.13 -0.33
N SER A 93 -18.67 -4.93 0.72
CA SER A 93 -18.16 -6.29 0.79
C SER A 93 -19.32 -7.28 0.86
N LEU A 94 -19.28 -8.28 -0.02
CA LEU A 94 -20.21 -9.39 0.01
C LEU A 94 -19.60 -10.52 0.83
N ARG A 95 -20.30 -10.97 1.88
CA ARG A 95 -19.91 -12.12 2.67
C ARG A 95 -21.00 -13.17 2.68
N VAL A 96 -20.61 -14.42 2.60
CA VAL A 96 -21.49 -15.57 2.77
C VAL A 96 -21.27 -16.13 4.16
N ARG A 97 -22.34 -16.29 4.93
CA ARG A 97 -22.27 -16.77 6.31
C ARG A 97 -23.18 -17.96 6.52
N TYR A 98 -22.83 -18.81 7.48
CA TYR A 98 -23.70 -19.84 7.97
C TYR A 98 -24.85 -19.22 8.78
N ALA A 99 -26.09 -19.55 8.43
CA ALA A 99 -27.25 -18.98 9.11
C ALA A 99 -27.63 -19.74 10.39
N GLU A 100 -27.19 -20.97 10.52
CA GLU A 100 -27.58 -21.87 11.61
C GLU A 100 -26.33 -22.46 12.30
N THR A 101 -26.48 -22.79 13.59
CA THR A 101 -25.43 -23.50 14.32
C THR A 101 -25.68 -25.00 14.18
N VAL A 102 -24.76 -25.68 13.48
CA VAL A 102 -24.85 -27.10 13.19
C VAL A 102 -23.48 -27.75 13.40
N GLY A 103 -23.46 -28.78 14.23
CA GLY A 103 -22.19 -29.45 14.60
C GLY A 103 -21.17 -28.53 15.22
N SER A 104 -20.00 -28.42 14.59
CA SER A 104 -18.92 -27.52 15.03
C SER A 104 -19.05 -26.09 14.48
N THR A 105 -20.03 -25.84 13.61
CA THR A 105 -20.20 -24.55 12.92
C THR A 105 -21.13 -23.65 13.70
N THR A 106 -20.71 -22.42 13.97
CA THR A 106 -21.50 -21.41 14.68
C THR A 106 -22.24 -20.53 13.70
N ALA A 107 -23.51 -20.23 13.96
CA ALA A 107 -24.28 -19.26 13.17
C ALA A 107 -23.56 -17.91 13.13
N GLY A 108 -23.51 -17.30 11.95
CA GLY A 108 -22.81 -16.02 11.70
C GLY A 108 -21.32 -16.15 11.38
N SER A 109 -20.72 -17.34 11.48
CA SER A 109 -19.36 -17.57 10.99
C SER A 109 -19.29 -17.49 9.46
N GLU A 110 -18.15 -17.11 8.92
CA GLU A 110 -17.95 -16.93 7.48
C GLU A 110 -17.94 -18.29 6.79
N ALA A 111 -18.84 -18.47 5.82
CA ALA A 111 -18.87 -19.63 4.96
C ALA A 111 -17.82 -19.50 3.87
N LEU A 112 -17.37 -20.63 3.32
CA LEU A 112 -16.30 -20.68 2.32
C LEU A 112 -14.95 -20.17 2.86
N SER A 113 -14.81 -20.10 4.18
CA SER A 113 -13.53 -19.81 4.81
C SER A 113 -12.51 -20.89 4.46
N PRO A 114 -11.32 -20.53 4.03
CA PRO A 114 -10.27 -21.52 3.74
C PRO A 114 -9.77 -22.26 4.99
N PHE A 115 -10.09 -21.76 6.19
CA PHE A 115 -9.62 -22.32 7.47
C PHE A 115 -10.55 -23.36 8.06
N ASP A 116 -11.87 -23.08 8.00
CA ASP A 116 -12.90 -23.91 8.56
C ASP A 116 -13.95 -24.19 7.49
N ILE A 117 -13.74 -25.29 6.75
CA ILE A 117 -14.83 -25.86 5.98
C ILE A 117 -15.70 -26.58 6.99
N ALA A 118 -16.93 -26.13 7.13
CA ALA A 118 -17.88 -26.74 8.03
C ALA A 118 -18.03 -28.24 7.71
N SER A 119 -17.58 -29.05 8.62
CA SER A 119 -17.75 -30.49 8.53
C SER A 119 -19.22 -30.81 8.86
N ALA A 120 -19.84 -31.61 8.04
CA ALA A 120 -21.23 -32.08 8.23
C ALA A 120 -22.34 -30.99 8.17
N TYR A 121 -22.05 -29.76 7.72
CA TYR A 121 -23.06 -28.72 7.56
C TYR A 121 -24.10 -29.05 6.47
N SER A 122 -23.76 -29.84 5.48
CA SER A 122 -24.66 -30.32 4.44
C SER A 122 -25.45 -31.59 4.86
N GLY A 123 -25.30 -32.02 6.10
CA GLY A 123 -25.95 -33.18 6.67
C GLY A 123 -26.68 -32.86 7.99
N ASP A 124 -26.69 -33.82 8.91
CA ASP A 124 -27.37 -33.72 10.21
C ASP A 124 -26.50 -33.04 11.33
N GLY A 125 -25.34 -32.50 10.99
CA GLY A 125 -24.39 -31.90 11.93
C GLY A 125 -23.38 -32.87 12.53
N THR A 126 -23.60 -34.15 12.41
CA THR A 126 -22.68 -35.21 12.81
C THR A 126 -22.10 -35.93 11.60
N ASN A 127 -22.93 -36.16 10.60
CA ASN A 127 -22.59 -36.84 9.38
C ASN A 127 -22.87 -36.01 8.14
N ALA A 128 -21.96 -36.01 7.19
CA ALA A 128 -22.22 -35.56 5.84
C ALA A 128 -21.51 -36.54 4.88
N PRO A 129 -22.26 -37.30 4.08
CA PRO A 129 -23.76 -37.30 3.94
C PRO A 129 -24.47 -38.00 5.08
N ALA A 130 -25.64 -37.50 5.44
CA ALA A 130 -26.54 -38.15 6.39
C ALA A 130 -27.45 -39.16 5.71
N GLY A 131 -28.04 -40.05 6.51
CA GLY A 131 -28.97 -41.05 5.98
C GLY A 131 -30.22 -40.43 5.35
N THR A 132 -30.70 -40.97 4.22
CA THR A 132 -31.83 -40.42 3.48
C THR A 132 -33.08 -40.30 4.37
N ALA A 133 -33.31 -41.25 5.25
CA ALA A 133 -34.48 -41.24 6.14
C ALA A 133 -34.46 -40.11 7.18
N SER A 134 -33.25 -39.65 7.60
CA SER A 134 -33.09 -38.51 8.54
C SER A 134 -33.24 -37.15 7.86
N MET A 135 -32.95 -37.09 6.55
CA MET A 135 -33.02 -35.87 5.76
C MET A 135 -34.33 -35.72 4.99
N GLU A 136 -35.19 -36.73 5.02
CA GLU A 136 -36.46 -36.70 4.32
C GLU A 136 -37.43 -35.71 5.01
N GLY A 137 -37.82 -34.69 4.26
CA GLY A 137 -38.69 -33.62 4.80
C GLY A 137 -37.93 -32.44 5.42
N ASP A 138 -36.61 -32.50 5.52
CA ASP A 138 -35.80 -31.38 5.99
C ASP A 138 -35.38 -30.46 4.81
N ALA A 139 -35.46 -29.15 5.01
CA ALA A 139 -35.10 -28.17 4.00
C ALA A 139 -33.57 -27.98 3.86
N GLY A 140 -32.76 -28.66 4.68
CA GLY A 140 -31.34 -28.50 4.76
C GLY A 140 -30.90 -27.20 5.47
N ASN A 141 -29.65 -27.16 5.89
CA ASN A 141 -29.09 -26.03 6.62
C ASN A 141 -28.86 -24.82 5.71
N LYS A 142 -29.18 -23.64 6.22
CA LYS A 142 -29.24 -22.42 5.43
C LYS A 142 -27.93 -21.63 5.46
N MET A 143 -27.63 -21.00 4.34
CA MET A 143 -26.56 -19.99 4.23
C MET A 143 -27.19 -18.62 3.97
N SER A 144 -26.60 -17.58 4.47
CA SER A 144 -27.04 -16.19 4.29
C SER A 144 -25.97 -15.36 3.58
N ILE A 145 -26.42 -14.41 2.78
CA ILE A 145 -25.57 -13.44 2.13
C ILE A 145 -25.70 -12.11 2.87
N GLN A 146 -24.59 -11.57 3.32
CA GLN A 146 -24.52 -10.28 3.99
C GLN A 146 -23.73 -9.29 3.17
N VAL A 147 -24.29 -8.13 2.89
CA VAL A 147 -23.59 -7.00 2.29
C VAL A 147 -23.15 -6.06 3.41
N LEU A 148 -21.85 -5.92 3.59
CA LEU A 148 -21.27 -4.98 4.54
C LEU A 148 -20.87 -3.70 3.80
N LYS A 149 -21.19 -2.56 4.38
CA LYS A 149 -20.85 -1.23 3.90
C LYS A 149 -19.81 -0.62 4.83
N GLN A 150 -18.71 -0.16 4.26
CA GLN A 150 -17.69 0.62 4.95
C GLN A 150 -17.55 1.97 4.27
N THR A 151 -17.64 3.03 5.05
CA THR A 151 -17.44 4.41 4.56
C THR A 151 -15.98 4.80 4.71
N VAL A 152 -15.44 5.46 3.70
CA VAL A 152 -14.08 6.00 3.67
C VAL A 152 -14.18 7.50 3.45
N GLU A 153 -13.52 8.28 4.29
CA GLU A 153 -13.47 9.73 4.20
C GLU A 153 -12.08 10.20 3.77
N ALA A 154 -12.05 11.19 2.88
CA ALA A 154 -10.81 11.80 2.45
C ALA A 154 -10.20 12.65 3.57
N LYS A 155 -8.91 12.50 3.80
CA LYS A 155 -8.13 13.29 4.74
C LYS A 155 -7.06 14.07 3.99
N THR A 156 -6.75 15.27 4.45
CA THR A 156 -5.79 16.16 3.82
C THR A 156 -4.55 16.33 4.68
N ARG A 157 -3.38 16.29 4.05
CA ARG A 157 -2.09 16.64 4.65
C ARG A 157 -1.63 17.99 4.10
N LYS A 158 -1.12 18.86 4.94
CA LYS A 158 -0.59 20.15 4.53
C LYS A 158 0.76 20.39 5.20
N LEU A 159 1.73 20.74 4.40
CA LEU A 159 3.06 21.12 4.85
C LEU A 159 3.42 22.44 4.15
N SER A 160 4.02 23.39 4.87
CA SER A 160 4.40 24.68 4.32
C SER A 160 5.83 25.03 4.71
N ALA A 161 6.54 25.67 3.81
CA ALA A 161 7.86 26.22 4.07
C ALA A 161 7.89 27.70 3.72
N ARG A 162 8.76 28.45 4.38
CA ARG A 162 8.95 29.87 4.15
C ARG A 162 10.43 30.17 3.95
N TRP A 163 10.72 31.05 3.04
CA TRP A 163 12.04 31.64 2.84
C TRP A 163 11.92 33.11 2.51
N THR A 164 12.97 33.86 2.77
CA THR A 164 13.02 35.28 2.41
C THR A 164 13.53 35.43 0.98
N PHE A 165 13.07 36.48 0.31
CA PHE A 165 13.53 36.79 -1.05
C PHE A 165 15.05 37.06 -1.09
N GLU A 166 15.59 37.74 -0.08
CA GLU A 166 17.00 38.01 0.05
C GLU A 166 17.83 36.71 0.15
N ALA A 167 17.38 35.76 0.99
CA ALA A 167 18.07 34.46 1.12
C ALA A 167 18.07 33.67 -0.20
N ALA A 168 16.96 33.71 -0.96
CA ALA A 168 16.91 33.06 -2.27
C ALA A 168 17.85 33.72 -3.28
N GLN A 169 17.90 35.05 -3.29
CA GLN A 169 18.80 35.82 -4.16
C GLN A 169 20.26 35.58 -3.82
N ASP A 170 20.62 35.58 -2.54
CA ASP A 170 22.00 35.35 -2.08
C ASP A 170 22.43 33.91 -2.38
N ALA A 171 21.59 32.92 -2.15
CA ALA A 171 21.88 31.53 -2.48
C ALA A 171 22.10 31.33 -3.99
N ASN A 172 21.29 31.98 -4.82
CA ASN A 172 21.44 31.91 -6.26
C ASN A 172 22.73 32.64 -6.73
N SER A 173 23.03 33.82 -6.19
CA SER A 173 24.21 34.61 -6.61
C SER A 173 25.52 34.02 -6.12
N MET A 174 25.58 33.45 -4.92
CA MET A 174 26.79 32.90 -4.33
C MET A 174 27.07 31.44 -4.68
N HIS A 175 26.01 30.63 -4.81
CA HIS A 175 26.13 29.18 -4.96
C HIS A 175 25.42 28.62 -6.19
N GLY A 176 24.68 29.45 -6.93
CA GLY A 176 23.88 28.98 -8.06
C GLY A 176 22.74 28.03 -7.67
N LEU A 177 22.31 28.06 -6.40
CA LEU A 177 21.25 27.19 -5.87
C LEU A 177 19.87 27.83 -6.05
N ASP A 178 18.95 27.05 -6.60
CA ASP A 178 17.54 27.41 -6.61
C ASP A 178 16.86 26.90 -5.33
N VAL A 179 16.69 27.82 -4.37
CA VAL A 179 16.11 27.52 -3.06
C VAL A 179 14.67 27.00 -3.18
N GLU A 180 13.90 27.50 -4.15
CA GLU A 180 12.52 27.08 -4.35
C GLU A 180 12.44 25.60 -4.78
N ALA A 181 13.28 25.20 -5.74
CA ALA A 181 13.31 23.82 -6.20
C ALA A 181 13.78 22.84 -5.10
N GLU A 182 14.77 23.22 -4.31
CA GLU A 182 15.28 22.42 -3.19
C GLU A 182 14.23 22.24 -2.09
N ILE A 183 13.55 23.32 -1.72
CA ILE A 183 12.49 23.25 -0.70
C ILE A 183 11.31 22.39 -1.20
N MET A 184 10.90 22.54 -2.46
CA MET A 184 9.85 21.68 -3.02
C MET A 184 10.24 20.19 -3.00
N ALA A 185 11.48 19.88 -3.32
CA ALA A 185 12.00 18.52 -3.26
C ALA A 185 11.96 17.98 -1.81
N ALA A 186 12.41 18.78 -0.84
CA ALA A 186 12.39 18.40 0.57
C ALA A 186 10.97 18.19 1.10
N LEU A 187 10.03 19.05 0.76
CA LEU A 187 8.61 18.90 1.14
C LEU A 187 7.99 17.63 0.52
N ALA A 188 8.29 17.35 -0.74
CA ALA A 188 7.80 16.14 -1.40
C ALA A 188 8.34 14.87 -0.74
N MET A 189 9.63 14.85 -0.38
CA MET A 189 10.25 13.74 0.33
C MET A 189 9.61 13.50 1.69
N GLU A 190 9.39 14.54 2.47
CA GLU A 190 8.80 14.45 3.81
C GLU A 190 7.37 13.90 3.75
N ILE A 191 6.53 14.42 2.85
CA ILE A 191 5.17 13.93 2.67
C ILE A 191 5.17 12.45 2.24
N THR A 192 6.06 12.08 1.33
CA THR A 192 6.17 10.69 0.87
C THR A 192 6.57 9.75 2.00
N ALA A 193 7.57 10.14 2.79
CA ALA A 193 8.00 9.36 3.95
C ALA A 193 6.89 9.18 4.98
N GLU A 194 6.12 10.23 5.24
CA GLU A 194 5.01 10.20 6.19
C GLU A 194 3.87 9.28 5.70
N ILE A 195 3.53 9.32 4.41
CA ILE A 195 2.52 8.45 3.82
C ILE A 195 2.97 6.99 3.88
N ASP A 196 4.21 6.70 3.50
CA ASP A 196 4.76 5.35 3.52
C ASP A 196 4.78 4.77 4.95
N GLN A 197 5.19 5.57 5.93
CA GLN A 197 5.18 5.18 7.33
C GLN A 197 3.76 4.86 7.83
N GLU A 198 2.77 5.67 7.47
CA GLU A 198 1.38 5.43 7.85
C GLU A 198 0.83 4.16 7.21
N VAL A 199 1.10 3.94 5.92
CA VAL A 199 0.67 2.73 5.21
C VAL A 199 1.27 1.48 5.84
N LEU A 200 2.59 1.47 6.07
CA LEU A 200 3.27 0.33 6.70
C LEU A 200 2.81 0.10 8.15
N GLY A 201 2.61 1.17 8.92
CA GLY A 201 2.08 1.10 10.27
C GLY A 201 0.66 0.52 10.32
N SER A 202 -0.19 0.92 9.39
CA SER A 202 -1.54 0.38 9.25
C SER A 202 -1.54 -1.10 8.87
N LEU A 203 -0.67 -1.52 7.94
CA LEU A 203 -0.50 -2.91 7.56
C LEU A 203 0.02 -3.76 8.73
N ALA A 204 1.01 -3.25 9.48
CA ALA A 204 1.54 -3.93 10.65
C ALA A 204 0.49 -4.09 11.76
N SER A 205 -0.37 -3.11 11.95
CA SER A 205 -1.46 -3.18 12.94
C SER A 205 -2.57 -4.17 12.55
N LEU A 206 -2.79 -4.40 11.26
CA LEU A 206 -3.73 -5.39 10.75
C LEU A 206 -3.17 -6.82 10.79
N ALA A 207 -1.86 -6.97 10.86
CA ALA A 207 -1.22 -8.27 10.89
C ALA A 207 -1.48 -8.99 12.22
N THR A 208 -2.11 -10.15 12.18
CA THR A 208 -2.41 -10.98 13.36
C THR A 208 -1.37 -12.08 13.60
N GLY A 209 -0.66 -12.47 12.55
CA GLY A 209 0.42 -13.46 12.63
C GLY A 209 1.76 -12.79 12.95
N THR A 210 2.44 -13.28 13.98
CA THR A 210 3.78 -12.83 14.34
C THR A 210 4.72 -14.02 14.42
N ALA A 211 5.92 -13.88 13.85
CA ALA A 211 7.02 -14.81 14.03
C ALA A 211 8.24 -14.04 14.52
N SER A 212 8.98 -14.59 15.45
CA SER A 212 10.21 -14.00 15.98
C SER A 212 11.41 -14.76 15.46
N PHE A 213 12.42 -14.04 15.00
CA PHE A 213 13.73 -14.58 14.66
C PHE A 213 14.76 -14.01 15.63
N ASP A 214 15.43 -14.90 16.36
CA ASP A 214 16.54 -14.55 17.22
C ASP A 214 17.83 -15.17 16.70
N MET A 215 18.75 -14.32 16.31
CA MET A 215 20.05 -14.74 15.75
C MET A 215 20.95 -15.39 16.80
N ASN A 216 20.73 -15.08 18.10
CA ASN A 216 21.46 -15.62 19.24
C ASN A 216 20.69 -16.74 19.96
N GLY A 217 19.43 -16.94 19.62
CA GLY A 217 18.55 -17.90 20.26
C GLY A 217 18.95 -19.34 20.01
N SER A 218 18.82 -20.17 21.05
CA SER A 218 19.01 -21.62 20.95
C SER A 218 17.73 -22.25 20.41
N PHE A 219 17.66 -22.46 19.10
CA PHE A 219 16.66 -23.34 18.54
C PHE A 219 17.12 -24.81 18.67
N THR A 220 16.21 -25.71 18.93
CA THR A 220 16.52 -27.14 18.88
C THR A 220 16.93 -27.48 17.44
N GLY A 221 18.18 -27.87 17.25
CA GLY A 221 18.77 -28.11 15.93
C GLY A 221 19.38 -26.88 15.28
N THR A 222 19.77 -25.84 16.03
CA THR A 222 20.40 -24.63 15.54
C THR A 222 21.71 -24.92 14.84
N PRO A 223 21.92 -24.43 13.60
CA PRO A 223 23.21 -24.54 12.93
C PRO A 223 24.30 -23.84 13.73
N THR A 224 25.48 -24.41 13.75
CA THR A 224 26.65 -23.86 14.46
C THR A 224 27.27 -22.69 13.67
N PHE A 225 27.17 -22.72 12.36
CA PHE A 225 27.74 -21.70 11.47
C PHE A 225 26.83 -20.50 11.32
N VAL A 226 27.40 -19.30 11.34
CA VAL A 226 26.66 -18.03 11.22
C VAL A 226 25.92 -17.91 9.86
N GLY A 227 26.54 -18.36 8.78
CA GLY A 227 25.92 -18.36 7.45
C GLY A 227 24.65 -19.22 7.37
N ASP A 228 24.65 -20.36 8.05
CA ASP A 228 23.47 -21.23 8.10
C ASP A 228 22.34 -20.61 8.95
N ARG A 229 22.70 -19.85 9.99
CA ARG A 229 21.71 -19.08 10.78
C ARG A 229 21.06 -17.98 9.94
N HIS A 230 21.85 -17.33 9.08
CA HIS A 230 21.28 -16.34 8.14
C HIS A 230 20.32 -16.99 7.15
N ALA A 231 20.60 -18.21 6.69
CA ALA A 231 19.69 -18.96 5.82
C ALA A 231 18.36 -19.32 6.51
N VAL A 232 18.37 -19.50 7.84
CA VAL A 232 17.15 -19.74 8.61
C VAL A 232 16.16 -18.56 8.50
N LEU A 233 16.64 -17.31 8.46
CA LEU A 233 15.76 -16.15 8.27
C LEU A 233 15.01 -16.25 6.94
N ALA A 234 15.69 -16.58 5.84
CA ALA A 234 15.05 -16.75 4.53
C ALA A 234 14.01 -17.88 4.55
N THR A 235 14.32 -18.98 5.23
CA THR A 235 13.39 -20.10 5.41
C THR A 235 12.16 -19.70 6.21
N MET A 236 12.32 -18.92 7.26
CA MET A 236 11.20 -18.42 8.06
C MET A 236 10.32 -17.46 7.26
N MET A 237 10.91 -16.57 6.46
CA MET A 237 10.13 -15.69 5.57
C MET A 237 9.30 -16.49 4.58
N ASN A 238 9.86 -17.54 3.99
CA ASN A 238 9.13 -18.45 3.10
C ASN A 238 8.02 -19.21 3.83
N ARG A 239 8.26 -19.64 5.06
CA ARG A 239 7.25 -20.29 5.89
C ARG A 239 6.06 -19.36 6.12
N GLU A 240 6.31 -18.12 6.52
CA GLU A 240 5.23 -17.13 6.74
C GLU A 240 4.49 -16.79 5.43
N ALA A 241 5.21 -16.69 4.30
CA ALA A 241 4.61 -16.52 2.99
C ALA A 241 3.66 -17.67 2.64
N ASN A 242 4.06 -18.91 2.91
CA ASN A 242 3.24 -20.09 2.68
C ASN A 242 2.04 -20.17 3.65
N LEU A 243 2.18 -19.69 4.88
CA LEU A 243 1.05 -19.56 5.81
C LEU A 243 -0.01 -18.60 5.28
N ILE A 244 0.39 -17.51 4.63
CA ILE A 244 -0.54 -16.60 3.95
C ILE A 244 -1.26 -17.35 2.82
N ALA A 245 -0.54 -18.13 2.01
CA ALA A 245 -1.13 -18.93 0.94
C ALA A 245 -2.13 -19.97 1.50
N GLN A 246 -1.78 -20.63 2.58
CA GLN A 246 -2.65 -21.58 3.25
C GLN A 246 -3.92 -20.92 3.78
N ARG A 247 -3.77 -19.74 4.36
CA ARG A 247 -4.88 -18.97 4.93
C ARG A 247 -5.80 -18.37 3.87
N THR A 248 -5.28 -17.80 2.84
CA THR A 248 -6.06 -17.09 1.83
C THR A 248 -6.46 -17.95 0.65
N ARG A 249 -5.75 -19.05 0.38
CA ARG A 249 -5.86 -19.88 -0.82
C ARG A 249 -5.81 -19.11 -2.14
N ARG A 250 -5.26 -17.90 -2.10
CA ARG A 250 -5.13 -17.02 -3.29
C ARG A 250 -3.70 -16.82 -3.74
N GLY A 251 -2.73 -17.26 -2.96
CA GLY A 251 -1.31 -17.17 -3.28
C GLY A 251 -0.46 -16.82 -2.06
N ALA A 252 0.84 -17.11 -2.16
CA ALA A 252 1.81 -16.77 -1.15
C ALA A 252 2.12 -15.27 -1.15
N ALA A 253 2.81 -14.79 -0.11
CA ALA A 253 3.28 -13.42 -0.08
C ALA A 253 4.22 -13.15 -1.26
N ASN A 254 4.03 -12.03 -1.92
CA ASN A 254 4.77 -11.61 -3.10
C ASN A 254 5.69 -10.42 -2.84
N TRP A 255 5.64 -9.83 -1.67
CA TRP A 255 6.52 -8.74 -1.25
C TRP A 255 6.79 -8.79 0.26
N ALA A 256 7.93 -8.24 0.66
CA ALA A 256 8.29 -8.03 2.07
C ALA A 256 9.06 -6.72 2.23
N VAL A 257 8.84 -6.04 3.36
CA VAL A 257 9.58 -4.85 3.75
C VAL A 257 10.49 -5.23 4.90
N VAL A 258 11.78 -4.94 4.78
CA VAL A 258 12.80 -5.30 5.77
C VAL A 258 13.61 -4.08 6.19
N SER A 259 14.15 -4.10 7.40
CA SER A 259 15.10 -3.08 7.82
C SER A 259 16.47 -3.27 7.15
N PRO A 260 17.33 -2.24 7.06
CA PRO A 260 18.68 -2.39 6.52
C PRO A 260 19.52 -3.46 7.23
N ALA A 261 19.33 -3.64 8.55
CA ALA A 261 20.00 -4.68 9.31
C ALA A 261 19.55 -6.10 8.88
N ALA A 262 18.25 -6.31 8.70
CA ALA A 262 17.73 -7.58 8.19
C ALA A 262 18.14 -7.85 6.75
N LEU A 263 18.24 -6.81 5.93
CA LEU A 263 18.77 -6.94 4.56
C LEU A 263 20.22 -7.46 4.57
N THR A 264 21.07 -6.96 5.44
CA THR A 264 22.47 -7.43 5.57
C THR A 264 22.51 -8.93 5.88
N VAL A 265 21.64 -9.40 6.75
CA VAL A 265 21.52 -10.83 7.09
C VAL A 265 21.08 -11.63 5.87
N LEU A 266 20.09 -11.17 5.12
CA LEU A 266 19.61 -11.85 3.91
C LEU A 266 20.65 -11.89 2.81
N GLN A 267 21.43 -10.82 2.63
CA GLN A 267 22.51 -10.76 1.63
C GLN A 267 23.69 -11.68 1.98
N SER A 268 23.94 -11.91 3.26
CA SER A 268 25.01 -12.78 3.73
C SER A 268 24.60 -14.25 3.85
N ALA A 269 23.32 -14.58 3.60
CA ALA A 269 22.88 -15.97 3.54
C ALA A 269 23.63 -16.74 2.45
N THR A 270 24.14 -17.91 2.80
CA THR A 270 24.97 -18.77 1.90
C THR A 270 24.18 -19.37 0.75
N THR A 271 22.86 -19.36 0.81
CA THR A 271 22.01 -19.79 -0.28
C THR A 271 21.80 -18.65 -1.26
N SER A 272 21.97 -18.91 -2.56
CA SER A 272 21.68 -17.97 -3.66
C SER A 272 20.17 -17.64 -3.79
N ALA A 273 19.45 -17.62 -2.66
CA ALA A 273 18.03 -17.36 -2.60
C ALA A 273 17.70 -15.88 -2.83
N PHE A 274 18.67 -14.99 -2.59
CA PHE A 274 18.52 -13.56 -2.78
C PHE A 274 19.20 -13.11 -4.07
N ALA A 275 18.42 -12.68 -5.06
CA ALA A 275 18.92 -12.10 -6.28
C ALA A 275 18.76 -10.56 -6.24
N ARG A 276 19.84 -9.84 -6.48
CA ARG A 276 19.86 -8.38 -6.59
C ARG A 276 19.26 -7.95 -7.93
N THR A 277 18.49 -6.87 -7.94
CA THR A 277 17.88 -6.34 -9.16
C THR A 277 18.83 -5.53 -10.03
N THR A 278 19.85 -4.93 -9.44
CA THR A 278 20.79 -4.06 -10.15
C THR A 278 22.19 -4.21 -9.59
N GLU A 279 23.16 -4.47 -10.48
CA GLU A 279 24.55 -4.25 -10.16
C GLU A 279 24.82 -2.75 -10.18
N GLY A 280 25.05 -2.16 -9.01
CA GLY A 280 25.94 -1.03 -8.88
C GLY A 280 25.40 0.38 -8.85
N THR A 281 24.11 0.70 -8.82
CA THR A 281 23.66 2.07 -8.57
C THR A 281 22.79 2.17 -7.32
N PHE A 282 23.45 2.52 -6.22
CA PHE A 282 22.80 3.07 -5.04
C PHE A 282 22.50 4.56 -5.29
N GLU A 283 21.57 4.86 -6.15
CA GLU A 283 20.92 6.16 -6.10
C GLU A 283 19.69 6.02 -5.22
N ALA A 284 19.89 6.37 -3.96
CA ALA A 284 18.83 6.47 -3.00
C ALA A 284 18.44 7.92 -2.80
N PRO A 285 17.29 8.36 -3.25
CA PRO A 285 16.52 9.25 -2.40
C PRO A 285 15.49 8.42 -1.65
N THR A 286 15.71 8.32 -0.33
CA THR A 286 14.68 8.40 0.66
C THR A 286 13.48 7.51 0.47
N ASN A 287 13.27 6.44 0.80
CA ASN A 287 12.06 5.61 0.97
C ASN A 287 12.25 4.23 0.40
N THR A 288 11.53 3.34 0.98
CA THR A 288 11.49 1.92 0.69
C THR A 288 11.75 1.61 -0.78
N LYS A 289 12.94 1.08 -1.04
CA LYS A 289 13.36 0.71 -2.38
C LYS A 289 13.26 -0.77 -2.60
N PHE A 290 12.89 -1.12 -3.82
CA PHE A 290 13.03 -2.49 -4.30
C PHE A 290 14.53 -2.82 -4.44
N VAL A 291 15.01 -3.75 -3.61
CA VAL A 291 16.42 -4.13 -3.55
C VAL A 291 16.68 -5.44 -4.27
N GLY A 292 15.75 -6.37 -4.25
CA GLY A 292 15.92 -7.66 -4.85
C GLY A 292 14.74 -8.60 -4.66
N THR A 293 14.91 -9.84 -5.08
CA THR A 293 13.91 -10.90 -4.93
C THR A 293 14.46 -12.03 -4.09
N LEU A 294 13.63 -12.56 -3.17
CA LEU A 294 13.90 -13.77 -2.44
C LEU A 294 13.22 -14.94 -3.15
N ASN A 295 13.97 -16.00 -3.45
CA ASN A 295 13.51 -17.19 -4.18
C ASN A 295 12.82 -16.92 -5.52
N GLY A 296 13.07 -15.78 -6.16
CA GLY A 296 12.48 -15.39 -7.43
C GLY A 296 11.00 -15.00 -7.39
N THR A 297 10.35 -15.04 -6.23
CA THR A 297 8.90 -14.79 -6.09
C THR A 297 8.58 -13.63 -5.18
N MET A 298 9.35 -13.41 -4.12
CA MET A 298 9.10 -12.36 -3.12
C MET A 298 9.98 -11.16 -3.37
N ARG A 299 9.39 -10.01 -3.61
CA ARG A 299 10.10 -8.72 -3.74
C ARG A 299 10.47 -8.19 -2.38
N ILE A 300 11.72 -7.77 -2.22
CA ILE A 300 12.22 -7.21 -0.97
C ILE A 300 12.38 -5.70 -1.11
N TYR A 301 11.73 -4.98 -0.22
CA TYR A 301 11.82 -3.51 -0.08
C TYR A 301 12.53 -3.17 1.23
N VAL A 302 13.35 -2.10 1.22
CA VAL A 302 14.14 -1.63 2.36
C VAL A 302 13.80 -0.20 2.71
#